data_1d479dd2bb5e5d5f84a040704d8667f2
#
_entry.id   1d479dd2bb5e5d5f84a040704d8667f2
#
_cell.length_a   1.000
_cell.length_b   1.000
_cell.length_c   1.000
_cell.angle_alpha   90.00
_cell.angle_beta   90.00
_cell.angle_gamma   90.00
#
_symmetry.space_group_name_H-M   'P 1'
#
loop_
_entity.id
_entity.type
_entity.pdbx_description
1 polymer ?
#
loop_
_entity_poly.entity_id
_entity_poly.type
_entity_poly.pdbx_seq_one_letter_code
_entity_poly.pdbx_strand_id
1 'polypeptide(L)'
;MVKIKRKQGEGFRAIFGELEISHLEGTIISAFFPEAEEMTIKEIQERVDYSYERVNSALKSLTEKKIVIEKQKGKTLIYSIDLEVPYSYSLGFNRYMLQREVEFIKKHKTIYKAIQEVENNPLSWNVILFGSYSKGTETQQSDVDLIVTCLPNKEKEVENFVKSLKHKYGINFSPVVFPIHEFPTIKKDNPELWNDLKMYGIVFKGDDSFYSWVYKDDK
;
A
#
# COMPACT_ATOMS: atom_id res chain seq x y z
N MET A 1 20.73 -30.15 -21.63
CA MET A 1 19.45 -30.00 -20.96
C MET A 1 19.69 -30.10 -19.44
N VAL A 2 19.92 -28.97 -18.78
CA VAL A 2 20.26 -28.93 -17.32
C VAL A 2 18.98 -28.87 -16.52
N LYS A 3 18.68 -29.93 -15.76
CA LYS A 3 17.55 -29.95 -14.83
C LYS A 3 17.88 -29.13 -13.59
N ILE A 4 17.35 -27.91 -13.49
CA ILE A 4 17.41 -27.12 -12.26
C ILE A 4 16.34 -27.66 -11.30
N LYS A 5 16.79 -28.39 -10.28
CA LYS A 5 15.95 -28.75 -9.12
C LYS A 5 15.77 -27.49 -8.27
N ARG A 6 14.61 -26.85 -8.36
CA ARG A 6 14.23 -25.79 -7.39
C ARG A 6 13.92 -26.46 -6.05
N LYS A 7 14.74 -26.20 -5.05
CA LYS A 7 14.39 -26.48 -3.65
C LYS A 7 13.32 -25.47 -3.21
N GLN A 8 12.20 -25.96 -2.70
CA GLN A 8 11.20 -25.11 -2.05
C GLN A 8 11.86 -24.42 -0.85
N GLY A 9 11.89 -23.08 -0.86
CA GLY A 9 12.47 -22.26 0.21
C GLY A 9 13.61 -21.30 -0.22
N GLU A 10 14.21 -21.47 -1.39
CA GLU A 10 15.34 -20.63 -1.83
C GLU A 10 14.92 -19.33 -2.57
N GLY A 11 13.66 -19.18 -2.96
CA GLY A 11 13.21 -18.03 -3.77
C GLY A 11 13.24 -16.69 -3.03
N PHE A 12 13.06 -16.69 -1.72
CA PHE A 12 13.06 -15.47 -0.89
C PHE A 12 14.48 -15.02 -0.51
N ARG A 13 15.43 -15.94 -0.36
CA ARG A 13 16.85 -15.64 -0.04
C ARG A 13 17.58 -14.90 -1.15
N ALA A 14 17.22 -15.12 -2.39
CA ALA A 14 17.93 -14.53 -3.53
C ALA A 14 17.63 -13.04 -3.76
N ILE A 15 16.52 -12.52 -3.22
CA ILE A 15 16.08 -11.14 -3.42
C ILE A 15 16.61 -10.21 -2.33
N PHE A 16 16.79 -10.69 -1.10
CA PHE A 16 17.08 -9.87 0.09
C PHE A 16 18.46 -10.14 0.73
N GLY A 17 19.35 -10.89 0.08
CA GLY A 17 20.67 -11.24 0.64
C GLY A 17 20.55 -12.14 1.89
N GLU A 18 21.50 -12.01 2.83
CA GLU A 18 21.55 -12.82 4.05
C GLU A 18 20.56 -12.40 5.16
N LEU A 19 19.73 -11.37 4.92
CA LEU A 19 18.82 -10.87 5.94
C LEU A 19 17.54 -11.72 6.01
N GLU A 20 17.48 -12.61 6.99
CA GLU A 20 16.28 -13.40 7.27
C GLU A 20 15.26 -12.55 8.03
N ILE A 21 14.06 -12.37 7.46
CA ILE A 21 12.91 -11.74 8.12
C ILE A 21 11.87 -12.80 8.43
N SER A 22 11.57 -12.96 9.71
CA SER A 22 10.53 -13.89 10.17
C SER A 22 9.12 -13.36 9.81
N HIS A 23 8.13 -14.24 9.86
CA HIS A 23 6.73 -13.84 9.64
C HIS A 23 6.27 -12.75 10.62
N LEU A 24 6.65 -12.87 11.90
CA LEU A 24 6.32 -11.88 12.92
C LEU A 24 6.97 -10.53 12.66
N GLU A 25 8.25 -10.51 12.29
CA GLU A 25 8.94 -9.27 11.93
C GLU A 25 8.27 -8.58 10.75
N GLY A 26 7.92 -9.31 9.69
CA GLY A 26 7.16 -8.77 8.56
C GLY A 26 5.79 -8.24 8.96
N THR A 27 5.11 -8.87 9.93
CA THR A 27 3.84 -8.40 10.47
C THR A 27 4.02 -7.09 11.25
N ILE A 28 5.07 -6.98 12.05
CA ILE A 28 5.38 -5.75 12.79
C ILE A 28 5.74 -4.61 11.83
N ILE A 29 6.57 -4.86 10.81
CA ILE A 29 6.91 -3.84 9.80
C ILE A 29 5.63 -3.33 9.12
N SER A 30 4.73 -4.23 8.74
CA SER A 30 3.45 -3.88 8.12
C SER A 30 2.52 -3.09 9.05
N ALA A 31 2.60 -3.31 10.36
CA ALA A 31 1.76 -2.64 11.35
C ALA A 31 2.06 -1.13 11.51
N PHE A 32 3.18 -0.64 11.00
CA PHE A 32 3.46 0.80 10.97
C PHE A 32 2.63 1.55 9.92
N PHE A 33 2.07 0.86 8.94
CA PHE A 33 1.27 1.49 7.89
C PHE A 33 -0.24 1.49 8.26
N PRO A 34 -1.01 2.49 7.79
CA PRO A 34 -0.63 3.53 6.82
C PRO A 34 0.07 4.76 7.43
N GLU A 35 0.03 4.97 8.73
CA GLU A 35 0.48 6.21 9.36
C GLU A 35 1.99 6.41 9.22
N ALA A 36 2.77 5.33 9.36
CA ALA A 36 4.23 5.32 9.41
C ALA A 36 4.81 6.24 10.52
N GLU A 37 4.07 6.37 11.62
CA GLU A 37 4.39 7.23 12.76
C GLU A 37 5.13 6.48 13.86
N GLU A 38 5.60 7.23 14.88
CA GLU A 38 6.22 6.67 16.08
C GLU A 38 5.16 5.93 16.92
N MET A 39 5.46 4.71 17.35
CA MET A 39 4.59 3.89 18.18
C MET A 39 5.34 3.32 19.39
N THR A 40 4.63 3.14 20.49
CA THR A 40 5.07 2.34 21.64
C THR A 40 4.91 0.84 21.34
N ILE A 41 5.62 -0.01 22.09
CA ILE A 41 5.44 -1.47 21.98
C ILE A 41 4.00 -1.92 22.23
N LYS A 42 3.26 -1.19 23.10
CA LYS A 42 1.86 -1.49 23.39
C LYS A 42 0.97 -1.23 22.17
N GLU A 43 1.14 -0.08 21.50
CA GLU A 43 0.40 0.26 20.28
C GLU A 43 0.73 -0.72 19.14
N ILE A 44 1.99 -1.13 19.01
CA ILE A 44 2.37 -2.17 18.04
C ILE A 44 1.69 -3.50 18.39
N GLN A 45 1.69 -3.89 19.68
CA GLN A 45 1.06 -5.13 20.14
C GLN A 45 -0.46 -5.14 19.85
N GLU A 46 -1.14 -4.01 20.02
CA GLU A 46 -2.57 -3.88 19.70
C GLU A 46 -2.89 -4.07 18.21
N ARG A 47 -1.91 -3.81 17.32
CA ARG A 47 -2.05 -4.01 15.86
C ARG A 47 -1.68 -5.40 15.39
N VAL A 48 -0.90 -6.14 16.19
CA VAL A 48 -0.45 -7.50 15.85
C VAL A 48 -0.93 -8.47 16.92
N ASP A 49 -1.48 -9.60 16.56
CA ASP A 49 -2.05 -10.58 17.51
C ASP A 49 -0.95 -11.51 18.07
N TYR A 50 -0.02 -10.90 18.87
CA TYR A 50 1.09 -11.63 19.50
C TYR A 50 1.35 -11.16 20.94
N SER A 51 1.99 -12.02 21.76
CA SER A 51 2.35 -11.66 23.13
C SER A 51 3.44 -10.58 23.19
N TYR A 52 3.46 -9.84 24.31
CA TYR A 52 4.45 -8.78 24.53
C TYR A 52 5.88 -9.25 24.35
N GLU A 53 6.23 -10.42 24.90
CA GLU A 53 7.59 -10.97 24.85
C GLU A 53 8.02 -11.24 23.39
N ARG A 54 7.12 -11.76 22.58
CA ARG A 54 7.39 -12.04 21.16
C ARG A 54 7.55 -10.75 20.37
N VAL A 55 6.68 -9.76 20.60
CA VAL A 55 6.78 -8.44 19.94
C VAL A 55 8.07 -7.74 20.35
N ASN A 56 8.41 -7.74 21.65
CA ASN A 56 9.62 -7.12 22.15
C ASN A 56 10.91 -7.79 21.57
N SER A 57 10.93 -9.12 21.50
CA SER A 57 12.05 -9.84 20.88
C SER A 57 12.21 -9.52 19.40
N ALA A 58 11.09 -9.46 18.65
CA ALA A 58 11.11 -9.12 17.24
C ALA A 58 11.52 -7.67 16.99
N LEU A 59 11.08 -6.72 17.82
CA LEU A 59 11.49 -5.31 17.73
C LEU A 59 12.99 -5.14 17.96
N LYS A 60 13.58 -5.85 18.94
CA LYS A 60 15.04 -5.85 19.15
C LYS A 60 15.77 -6.35 17.90
N SER A 61 15.32 -7.46 17.32
CA SER A 61 15.91 -8.01 16.09
C SER A 61 15.77 -7.02 14.91
N LEU A 62 14.61 -6.37 14.76
CA LEU A 62 14.40 -5.35 13.72
C LEU A 62 15.27 -4.10 13.91
N THR A 63 15.52 -3.71 15.16
CA THR A 63 16.45 -2.61 15.50
C THR A 63 17.90 -2.98 15.15
N GLU A 64 18.34 -4.20 15.49
CA GLU A 64 19.65 -4.71 15.09
C GLU A 64 19.82 -4.76 13.57
N LYS A 65 18.76 -5.12 12.85
CA LYS A 65 18.69 -5.12 11.38
C LYS A 65 18.57 -3.71 10.77
N LYS A 66 18.45 -2.67 11.61
CA LYS A 66 18.28 -1.25 11.19
C LYS A 66 17.03 -1.00 10.32
N ILE A 67 15.98 -1.80 10.51
CA ILE A 67 14.70 -1.62 9.84
C ILE A 67 13.77 -0.76 10.69
N VAL A 68 13.86 -0.93 12.02
CA VAL A 68 13.13 -0.15 13.01
C VAL A 68 14.14 0.66 13.81
N ILE A 69 13.79 1.90 14.07
CA ILE A 69 14.57 2.84 14.89
C ILE A 69 13.92 2.88 16.27
N GLU A 70 14.70 2.56 17.31
CA GLU A 70 14.28 2.70 18.71
C GLU A 70 14.80 4.03 19.26
N LYS A 71 13.91 4.78 19.91
CA LYS A 71 14.25 6.03 20.62
C LYS A 71 13.64 6.02 22.02
N GLN A 72 14.32 6.67 22.95
CA GLN A 72 13.78 6.89 24.29
C GLN A 72 13.14 8.29 24.38
N LYS A 73 11.87 8.34 24.77
CA LYS A 73 11.12 9.58 25.01
C LYS A 73 10.67 9.62 26.48
N GLY A 74 11.44 10.30 27.31
CA GLY A 74 11.28 10.24 28.77
C GLY A 74 11.55 8.86 29.32
N LYS A 75 10.54 8.20 29.91
CA LYS A 75 10.64 6.81 30.42
C LYS A 75 10.13 5.76 29.44
N THR A 76 9.63 6.16 28.27
CA THR A 76 8.98 5.28 27.31
C THR A 76 9.89 5.04 26.10
N LEU A 77 10.02 3.79 25.68
CA LEU A 77 10.61 3.43 24.37
C LEU A 77 9.56 3.62 23.30
N ILE A 78 9.97 4.28 22.22
CA ILE A 78 9.18 4.46 21.02
C ILE A 78 9.93 3.89 19.82
N TYR A 79 9.18 3.39 18.88
CA TYR A 79 9.69 2.73 17.67
C TYR A 79 9.15 3.44 16.45
N SER A 80 9.99 3.63 15.45
CA SER A 80 9.62 4.14 14.13
C SER A 80 10.23 3.27 13.05
N ILE A 81 9.59 3.22 11.88
CA ILE A 81 10.14 2.50 10.73
C ILE A 81 11.09 3.42 9.96
N ASP A 82 12.23 2.90 9.51
CA ASP A 82 13.09 3.60 8.57
C ASP A 82 12.54 3.45 7.15
N LEU A 83 11.91 4.52 6.65
CA LEU A 83 11.25 4.52 5.34
C LEU A 83 12.21 4.46 4.15
N GLU A 84 13.51 4.72 4.38
CA GLU A 84 14.53 4.68 3.32
C GLU A 84 15.01 3.26 3.00
N VAL A 85 14.85 2.33 3.94
CA VAL A 85 15.27 0.96 3.68
C VAL A 85 14.27 0.21 2.79
N PRO A 86 14.75 -0.60 1.82
CA PRO A 86 13.87 -1.33 0.89
C PRO A 86 12.86 -2.25 1.58
N TYR A 87 13.16 -2.74 2.78
CA TYR A 87 12.27 -3.63 3.54
C TYR A 87 11.00 -2.94 4.02
N SER A 88 11.06 -1.64 4.30
CA SER A 88 9.88 -0.86 4.69
C SER A 88 8.86 -0.80 3.58
N TYR A 89 9.31 -0.67 2.33
CA TYR A 89 8.45 -0.78 1.17
C TYR A 89 8.00 -2.23 0.94
N SER A 90 8.93 -3.17 0.75
CA SER A 90 8.60 -4.52 0.27
C SER A 90 7.89 -5.40 1.30
N LEU A 91 8.23 -5.28 2.58
CA LEU A 91 7.64 -6.09 3.67
C LEU A 91 6.63 -5.31 4.53
N GLY A 92 6.71 -3.99 4.52
CA GLY A 92 5.79 -3.10 5.21
C GLY A 92 4.61 -2.71 4.34
N PHE A 93 4.83 -1.71 3.52
CA PHE A 93 3.79 -1.10 2.69
C PHE A 93 3.11 -2.10 1.74
N ASN A 94 3.89 -2.89 0.97
CA ASN A 94 3.31 -3.85 0.04
C ASN A 94 2.50 -4.93 0.74
N ARG A 95 2.97 -5.41 1.90
CA ARG A 95 2.20 -6.36 2.70
C ARG A 95 0.90 -5.75 3.22
N TYR A 96 0.95 -4.51 3.70
CA TYR A 96 -0.22 -3.76 4.13
C TYR A 96 -1.22 -3.59 2.97
N MET A 97 -0.75 -3.15 1.79
CA MET A 97 -1.62 -2.98 0.61
C MET A 97 -2.24 -4.29 0.16
N LEU A 98 -1.44 -5.37 0.08
CA LEU A 98 -1.93 -6.69 -0.31
C LEU A 98 -3.04 -7.20 0.64
N GLN A 99 -2.93 -6.95 1.93
CA GLN A 99 -3.97 -7.34 2.89
C GLN A 99 -5.28 -6.58 2.58
N ARG A 100 -5.20 -5.28 2.34
CA ARG A 100 -6.36 -4.46 1.99
C ARG A 100 -6.99 -4.84 0.66
N GLU A 101 -6.15 -5.10 -0.34
CA GLU A 101 -6.60 -5.58 -1.65
C GLU A 101 -7.36 -6.92 -1.52
N VAL A 102 -6.80 -7.89 -0.80
CA VAL A 102 -7.44 -9.19 -0.57
C VAL A 102 -8.78 -9.04 0.16
N GLU A 103 -8.88 -8.15 1.14
CA GLU A 103 -10.14 -7.87 1.84
C GLU A 103 -11.18 -7.25 0.91
N PHE A 104 -10.76 -6.29 0.08
CA PHE A 104 -11.61 -5.69 -0.93
C PHE A 104 -12.12 -6.71 -1.96
N ILE A 105 -11.23 -7.56 -2.49
CA ILE A 105 -11.57 -8.60 -3.46
C ILE A 105 -12.61 -9.59 -2.89
N LYS A 106 -12.47 -9.98 -1.64
CA LYS A 106 -13.44 -10.89 -0.98
C LYS A 106 -14.86 -10.32 -1.00
N LYS A 107 -14.99 -9.02 -0.79
CA LYS A 107 -16.29 -8.32 -0.72
C LYS A 107 -16.81 -7.89 -2.11
N HIS A 108 -15.92 -7.50 -3.02
CA HIS A 108 -16.27 -6.76 -4.24
C HIS A 108 -15.70 -7.38 -5.52
N LYS A 109 -15.89 -8.68 -5.72
CA LYS A 109 -15.31 -9.45 -6.84
C LYS A 109 -15.60 -8.87 -8.22
N THR A 110 -16.82 -8.35 -8.44
CA THR A 110 -17.23 -7.79 -9.74
C THR A 110 -16.55 -6.43 -9.98
N ILE A 111 -16.45 -5.60 -8.94
CA ILE A 111 -15.75 -4.31 -9.03
C ILE A 111 -14.28 -4.56 -9.30
N TYR A 112 -13.66 -5.51 -8.59
CA TYR A 112 -12.25 -5.85 -8.82
C TYR A 112 -11.97 -6.30 -10.26
N LYS A 113 -12.85 -7.11 -10.87
CA LYS A 113 -12.71 -7.48 -12.29
C LYS A 113 -12.73 -6.26 -13.22
N ALA A 114 -13.54 -5.26 -12.92
CA ALA A 114 -13.56 -4.04 -13.69
C ALA A 114 -12.28 -3.19 -13.45
N ILE A 115 -11.81 -3.12 -12.21
CA ILE A 115 -10.54 -2.46 -11.87
C ILE A 115 -9.37 -3.14 -12.59
N GLN A 116 -9.34 -4.47 -12.69
CA GLN A 116 -8.30 -5.19 -13.44
C GLN A 116 -8.24 -4.78 -14.91
N GLU A 117 -9.35 -4.37 -15.54
CA GLU A 117 -9.30 -3.83 -16.91
C GLU A 117 -8.61 -2.46 -16.94
N VAL A 118 -8.80 -1.66 -15.88
CA VAL A 118 -8.09 -0.37 -15.75
C VAL A 118 -6.61 -0.58 -15.50
N GLU A 119 -6.23 -1.56 -14.67
CA GLU A 119 -4.83 -1.92 -14.44
C GLU A 119 -4.13 -2.40 -15.72
N ASN A 120 -4.83 -3.22 -16.51
CA ASN A 120 -4.32 -3.78 -17.77
C ASN A 120 -4.34 -2.77 -18.94
N ASN A 121 -4.98 -1.62 -18.79
CA ASN A 121 -4.92 -0.58 -19.80
C ASN A 121 -3.50 -0.02 -19.88
N PRO A 122 -2.84 -0.05 -21.07
CA PRO A 122 -1.47 0.40 -21.23
C PRO A 122 -1.26 1.90 -20.97
N LEU A 123 -2.33 2.67 -20.96
CA LEU A 123 -2.28 4.11 -20.66
C LEU A 123 -2.36 4.40 -19.15
N SER A 124 -2.79 3.45 -18.33
CA SER A 124 -2.88 3.59 -16.87
C SER A 124 -1.54 3.28 -16.22
N TRP A 125 -1.01 4.20 -15.42
CA TRP A 125 0.25 4.06 -14.67
C TRP A 125 0.02 3.73 -13.22
N ASN A 126 -0.82 4.50 -12.54
CA ASN A 126 -1.28 4.18 -11.19
C ASN A 126 -2.79 4.01 -11.22
N VAL A 127 -3.30 3.07 -10.43
CA VAL A 127 -4.73 2.84 -10.21
C VAL A 127 -4.96 2.73 -8.71
N ILE A 128 -5.66 3.70 -8.15
CA ILE A 128 -5.88 3.84 -6.71
C ILE A 128 -7.37 3.97 -6.45
N LEU A 129 -7.93 3.07 -5.66
CA LEU A 129 -9.29 3.16 -5.15
C LEU A 129 -9.31 4.08 -3.93
N PHE A 130 -10.26 5.02 -3.89
CA PHE A 130 -10.47 5.88 -2.76
C PHE A 130 -11.97 6.04 -2.44
N GLY A 131 -12.35 6.99 -1.60
CA GLY A 131 -13.75 7.26 -1.27
C GLY A 131 -14.38 6.17 -0.39
N SER A 132 -15.70 5.96 -0.54
CA SER A 132 -16.48 5.10 0.35
C SER A 132 -16.07 3.62 0.26
N TYR A 133 -15.79 3.12 -0.92
CA TYR A 133 -15.37 1.73 -1.12
C TYR A 133 -14.03 1.41 -0.49
N SER A 134 -13.10 2.34 -0.49
CA SER A 134 -11.80 2.13 0.19
C SER A 134 -11.91 2.21 1.71
N LYS A 135 -12.90 2.96 2.21
CA LYS A 135 -13.19 3.11 3.64
C LYS A 135 -14.11 2.01 4.20
N GLY A 136 -14.75 1.22 3.32
CA GLY A 136 -15.76 0.22 3.73
C GLY A 136 -17.07 0.85 4.22
N THR A 137 -17.40 2.07 3.76
CA THR A 137 -18.60 2.83 4.13
C THR A 137 -19.56 2.99 2.95
N GLU A 138 -19.33 2.23 1.88
CA GLU A 138 -20.11 2.26 0.66
C GLU A 138 -21.57 1.84 0.88
N THR A 139 -22.45 2.38 0.06
CA THR A 139 -23.87 2.02 -0.04
C THR A 139 -24.15 1.47 -1.43
N GLN A 140 -25.35 0.95 -1.65
CA GLN A 140 -25.79 0.46 -2.97
C GLN A 140 -25.80 1.56 -4.06
N GLN A 141 -25.81 2.82 -3.67
CA GLN A 141 -25.83 3.98 -4.58
C GLN A 141 -24.45 4.61 -4.75
N SER A 142 -23.44 4.12 -4.04
CA SER A 142 -22.10 4.67 -4.13
C SER A 142 -21.45 4.37 -5.48
N ASP A 143 -20.84 5.39 -6.08
CA ASP A 143 -19.95 5.23 -7.22
C ASP A 143 -18.60 4.67 -6.75
N VAL A 144 -17.87 4.03 -7.65
CA VAL A 144 -16.51 3.55 -7.39
C VAL A 144 -15.52 4.65 -7.77
N ASP A 145 -14.92 5.28 -6.76
CA ASP A 145 -14.00 6.39 -6.94
C ASP A 145 -12.59 5.86 -7.23
N LEU A 146 -12.05 6.20 -8.40
CA LEU A 146 -10.69 5.80 -8.81
C LEU A 146 -9.85 7.01 -9.16
N ILE A 147 -8.63 7.07 -8.63
CA ILE A 147 -7.57 7.89 -9.20
C ILE A 147 -6.80 7.02 -10.19
N VAL A 148 -6.63 7.54 -11.40
CA VAL A 148 -5.80 6.91 -12.43
C VAL A 148 -4.79 7.93 -12.94
N THR A 149 -3.51 7.61 -12.87
CA THR A 149 -2.49 8.44 -13.50
C THR A 149 -2.15 7.92 -14.89
N CYS A 150 -1.81 8.82 -15.80
CA CYS A 150 -1.47 8.50 -17.19
C CYS A 150 -0.36 9.42 -17.72
N LEU A 151 0.07 9.19 -18.96
CA LEU A 151 0.91 10.16 -19.66
C LEU A 151 0.14 11.44 -20.00
N PRO A 152 0.83 12.59 -20.09
CA PRO A 152 0.20 13.84 -20.49
C PRO A 152 -0.57 13.73 -21.82
N ASN A 153 -1.70 14.43 -21.90
CA ASN A 153 -2.64 14.42 -23.02
C ASN A 153 -3.39 13.07 -23.26
N LYS A 154 -3.38 12.17 -22.28
CA LYS A 154 -4.12 10.90 -22.31
C LYS A 154 -5.27 10.85 -21.30
N GLU A 155 -5.47 11.90 -20.51
CA GLU A 155 -6.42 11.95 -19.41
C GLU A 155 -7.84 11.64 -19.88
N LYS A 156 -8.27 12.31 -20.94
CA LYS A 156 -9.63 12.12 -21.49
C LYS A 156 -9.86 10.74 -22.09
N GLU A 157 -8.83 10.15 -22.70
CA GLU A 157 -8.88 8.79 -23.25
C GLU A 157 -9.05 7.76 -22.12
N VAL A 158 -8.25 7.89 -21.07
CA VAL A 158 -8.32 7.03 -19.87
C VAL A 158 -9.64 7.21 -19.13
N GLU A 159 -10.09 8.45 -18.93
CA GLU A 159 -11.37 8.76 -18.28
C GLU A 159 -12.55 8.12 -19.02
N ASN A 160 -12.61 8.27 -20.34
CA ASN A 160 -13.64 7.67 -21.17
C ASN A 160 -13.61 6.14 -21.10
N PHE A 161 -12.42 5.56 -21.11
CA PHE A 161 -12.26 4.12 -20.96
C PHE A 161 -12.85 3.64 -19.63
N VAL A 162 -12.46 4.24 -18.50
CA VAL A 162 -12.96 3.85 -17.18
C VAL A 162 -14.48 4.01 -17.09
N LYS A 163 -15.02 5.13 -17.57
CA LYS A 163 -16.48 5.35 -17.59
C LYS A 163 -17.21 4.34 -18.47
N SER A 164 -16.61 3.87 -19.56
CA SER A 164 -17.21 2.88 -20.47
C SER A 164 -17.44 1.51 -19.82
N LEU A 165 -16.69 1.17 -18.76
CA LEU A 165 -16.82 -0.10 -18.03
C LEU A 165 -18.22 -0.26 -17.40
N LYS A 166 -18.96 0.83 -17.19
CA LYS A 166 -20.36 0.80 -16.79
C LYS A 166 -21.21 -0.07 -17.71
N HIS A 167 -20.99 -0.01 -19.02
CA HIS A 167 -21.77 -0.79 -20.00
C HIS A 167 -21.54 -2.30 -19.84
N LYS A 168 -20.36 -2.71 -19.41
CA LYS A 168 -19.97 -4.12 -19.25
C LYS A 168 -20.32 -4.67 -17.87
N TYR A 169 -20.11 -3.88 -16.82
CA TYR A 169 -20.21 -4.34 -15.43
C TYR A 169 -21.44 -3.83 -14.69
N GLY A 170 -22.16 -2.83 -15.24
CA GLY A 170 -23.28 -2.19 -14.54
C GLY A 170 -22.87 -1.33 -13.34
N ILE A 171 -21.57 -0.98 -13.24
CA ILE A 171 -20.98 -0.26 -12.11
C ILE A 171 -20.67 1.16 -12.53
N ASN A 172 -21.10 2.14 -11.74
CA ASN A 172 -20.72 3.52 -11.94
C ASN A 172 -19.32 3.75 -11.40
N PHE A 173 -18.43 4.27 -12.25
CA PHE A 173 -17.10 4.71 -11.86
C PHE A 173 -17.04 6.24 -11.89
N SER A 174 -16.42 6.80 -10.86
CA SER A 174 -16.08 8.23 -10.75
C SER A 174 -14.56 8.38 -10.86
N PRO A 175 -13.99 8.34 -12.09
CA PRO A 175 -12.55 8.45 -12.25
C PRO A 175 -12.09 9.91 -12.14
N VAL A 176 -11.01 10.11 -11.38
CA VAL A 176 -10.19 11.32 -11.38
C VAL A 176 -8.89 10.98 -12.06
N VAL A 177 -8.61 11.58 -13.21
CA VAL A 177 -7.46 11.22 -14.04
C VAL A 177 -6.47 12.38 -14.08
N PHE A 178 -5.20 12.08 -13.80
CA PHE A 178 -4.11 13.06 -13.78
C PHE A 178 -2.95 12.60 -14.66
N PRO A 179 -2.20 13.54 -15.27
CA PRO A 179 -0.85 13.25 -15.71
C PRO A 179 0.00 12.79 -14.52
N ILE A 180 0.83 11.75 -14.71
CA ILE A 180 1.57 11.13 -13.60
C ILE A 180 2.41 12.13 -12.79
N HIS A 181 2.97 13.14 -13.44
CA HIS A 181 3.81 14.16 -12.80
C HIS A 181 3.02 15.19 -11.96
N GLU A 182 1.69 15.26 -12.15
CA GLU A 182 0.82 16.15 -11.38
C GLU A 182 0.29 15.50 -10.09
N PHE A 183 0.35 14.18 -9.97
CA PHE A 183 -0.18 13.49 -8.79
C PHE A 183 0.39 14.03 -7.46
N PRO A 184 1.70 14.29 -7.32
CA PRO A 184 2.25 14.83 -6.07
C PRO A 184 1.72 16.22 -5.70
N THR A 185 1.20 17.00 -6.67
CA THR A 185 0.64 18.33 -6.39
C THR A 185 -0.62 18.28 -5.55
N ILE A 186 -1.34 17.15 -5.55
CA ILE A 186 -2.55 16.91 -4.72
C ILE A 186 -2.25 17.21 -3.26
N LYS A 187 -1.03 16.92 -2.77
CA LYS A 187 -0.62 17.18 -1.39
C LYS A 187 -0.81 18.64 -1.01
N LYS A 188 -0.51 19.56 -1.94
CA LYS A 188 -0.65 21.01 -1.75
C LYS A 188 -2.05 21.50 -2.10
N ASP A 189 -2.62 21.00 -3.19
CA ASP A 189 -3.85 21.55 -3.78
C ASP A 189 -5.10 21.02 -3.07
N ASN A 190 -5.04 19.79 -2.54
CA ASN A 190 -6.12 19.13 -1.79
C ASN A 190 -5.55 18.23 -0.67
N PRO A 191 -5.10 18.83 0.46
CA PRO A 191 -4.51 18.08 1.58
C PRO A 191 -5.44 17.05 2.20
N GLU A 192 -6.76 17.29 2.17
CA GLU A 192 -7.76 16.34 2.70
C GLU A 192 -7.79 15.07 1.85
N LEU A 193 -7.86 15.21 0.52
CA LEU A 193 -7.78 14.07 -0.39
C LEU A 193 -6.44 13.33 -0.24
N TRP A 194 -5.34 14.07 -0.12
CA TRP A 194 -4.02 13.45 0.11
C TRP A 194 -3.99 12.59 1.37
N ASN A 195 -4.51 13.12 2.47
CA ASN A 195 -4.59 12.36 3.73
C ASN A 195 -5.53 11.15 3.60
N ASP A 196 -6.66 11.31 2.93
CA ASP A 196 -7.57 10.19 2.65
C ASP A 196 -6.91 9.09 1.83
N LEU A 197 -6.13 9.46 0.81
CA LEU A 197 -5.38 8.51 -0.02
C LEU A 197 -4.32 7.78 0.82
N LYS A 198 -3.58 8.49 1.67
CA LYS A 198 -2.60 7.90 2.58
C LYS A 198 -3.26 6.89 3.53
N MET A 199 -4.36 7.28 4.18
CA MET A 199 -4.99 6.50 5.23
C MET A 199 -5.87 5.36 4.71
N TYR A 200 -6.55 5.58 3.60
CA TYR A 200 -7.61 4.68 3.14
C TYR A 200 -7.44 4.21 1.68
N GLY A 201 -6.54 4.77 0.91
CA GLY A 201 -6.32 4.37 -0.48
C GLY A 201 -5.95 2.90 -0.60
N ILE A 202 -6.48 2.21 -1.63
CA ILE A 202 -6.06 0.87 -2.01
C ILE A 202 -5.41 0.98 -3.38
N VAL A 203 -4.13 0.67 -3.44
CA VAL A 203 -3.33 0.80 -4.66
C VAL A 203 -3.30 -0.53 -5.39
N PHE A 204 -3.90 -0.59 -6.57
CA PHE A 204 -3.90 -1.78 -7.42
C PHE A 204 -2.75 -1.78 -8.43
N LYS A 205 -2.25 -0.60 -8.82
CA LYS A 205 -1.12 -0.46 -9.76
C LYS A 205 -0.29 0.76 -9.39
N GLY A 206 1.06 0.64 -9.48
CA GLY A 206 1.99 1.74 -9.23
C GLY A 206 2.23 2.00 -7.74
N ASP A 207 2.27 0.94 -6.95
CA ASP A 207 2.50 0.95 -5.51
C ASP A 207 3.87 1.54 -5.12
N ASP A 208 4.91 1.34 -5.93
CA ASP A 208 6.25 1.90 -5.75
C ASP A 208 6.26 3.44 -5.86
N SER A 209 5.62 3.98 -6.90
CA SER A 209 5.51 5.42 -7.08
C SER A 209 4.61 6.05 -6.01
N PHE A 210 3.49 5.43 -5.67
CA PHE A 210 2.63 5.88 -4.58
C PHE A 210 3.37 5.92 -3.25
N TYR A 211 4.11 4.84 -2.91
CA TYR A 211 4.93 4.80 -1.71
C TYR A 211 5.97 5.93 -1.67
N SER A 212 6.65 6.16 -2.78
CA SER A 212 7.64 7.24 -2.89
C SER A 212 7.00 8.60 -2.62
N TRP A 213 5.91 8.92 -3.30
CA TRP A 213 5.23 10.21 -3.14
C TRP A 213 4.68 10.45 -1.73
N VAL A 214 4.09 9.42 -1.12
CA VAL A 214 3.41 9.56 0.17
C VAL A 214 4.35 9.52 1.36
N TYR A 215 5.46 8.76 1.26
CA TYR A 215 6.31 8.47 2.42
C TYR A 215 7.75 8.98 2.29
N LYS A 216 8.21 9.36 1.09
CA LYS A 216 9.60 9.79 0.87
C LYS A 216 9.76 11.24 0.41
N ASP A 217 8.76 11.82 -0.25
CA ASP A 217 8.88 13.16 -0.86
C ASP A 217 8.72 14.32 0.15
N ASP A 218 8.91 14.11 1.44
CA ASP A 218 8.91 15.14 2.49
C ASP A 218 10.30 15.75 2.79
N LYS A 219 11.28 15.58 1.86
CA LYS A 219 12.61 16.20 2.00
C LYS A 219 12.80 17.41 1.10
#